data_ac8e21e471d6c7e3162ac2f5316c79c0
#
_entry.id   ac8e21e471d6c7e3162ac2f5316c79c0
#
_cell.length_a   1.000
_cell.length_b   1.000
_cell.length_c   1.000
_cell.angle_alpha   90.00
_cell.angle_beta   90.00
_cell.angle_gamma   90.00
#
_symmetry.space_group_name_H-M   'P 1'
#
loop_
_entity.id
_entity.type
_entity.pdbx_description
1 polymer ?
#
loop_
_entity_poly.entity_id
_entity_poly.type
_entity_poly.pdbx_seq_one_letter_code
_entity_poly.pdbx_strand_id
1 'polypeptide(L)'
;VSRAGFSRLVLFDIDGTLLLTAGAGRRAITEALSDEVDDPAAFAGIRFDGKTDPQIVVEMLALAGQAETHQSERVRRVCRRYVGLLALELERPTTRTTLMPGVGPLLDRLEQTPGVLLGLLTGNLAEGAALKLRSGGIDPSRFRLGAYGSDAAHRPALPPIAARRAERWFGRVPTGPEVVIIGDTPADIHCGSGISARAVAVATGGFSVAELAACGPHAVFEDLSDTELVLEAILR
;
A
#
# COMPACT_ATOMS: atom_id res chain seq x y z
N VAL A 1 -10.32 -32.27 12.82
CA VAL A 1 -10.19 -30.84 13.11
C VAL A 1 -10.81 -30.10 11.93
N SER A 2 -12.01 -29.55 12.11
CA SER A 2 -12.69 -28.72 11.10
C SER A 2 -11.76 -27.55 10.76
N ARG A 3 -11.32 -27.44 9.52
CA ARG A 3 -10.70 -26.23 9.01
C ARG A 3 -11.80 -25.15 9.02
N ALA A 4 -11.85 -24.33 10.04
CA ALA A 4 -12.57 -23.08 9.94
C ALA A 4 -11.95 -22.34 8.76
N GLY A 5 -12.68 -22.27 7.64
CA GLY A 5 -12.18 -21.64 6.42
C GLY A 5 -12.05 -20.15 6.64
N PHE A 6 -11.08 -19.51 5.96
CA PHE A 6 -11.02 -18.06 5.90
C PHE A 6 -12.27 -17.53 5.17
N SER A 7 -12.81 -16.44 5.67
CA SER A 7 -14.05 -15.81 5.16
C SER A 7 -13.85 -14.31 4.84
N ARG A 8 -12.76 -13.71 5.31
CA ARG A 8 -12.44 -12.31 5.09
C ARG A 8 -10.96 -12.14 4.75
N LEU A 9 -10.67 -11.53 3.61
CA LEU A 9 -9.34 -11.08 3.19
C LEU A 9 -9.25 -9.58 3.45
N VAL A 10 -8.38 -9.16 4.37
CA VAL A 10 -8.16 -7.76 4.71
C VAL A 10 -6.82 -7.32 4.15
N LEU A 11 -6.84 -6.37 3.23
CA LEU A 11 -5.68 -5.88 2.49
C LEU A 11 -5.37 -4.44 2.92
N PHE A 12 -4.18 -4.22 3.46
CA PHE A 12 -3.74 -2.90 3.90
C PHE A 12 -2.81 -2.25 2.88
N ASP A 13 -3.02 -0.97 2.61
CA ASP A 13 -1.94 -0.11 2.11
C ASP A 13 -0.95 0.22 3.23
N ILE A 14 0.18 0.84 2.89
CA ILE A 14 1.27 1.12 3.84
C ILE A 14 1.38 2.61 4.12
N ASP A 15 1.75 3.41 3.10
CA ASP A 15 2.06 4.83 3.28
C ASP A 15 0.80 5.66 3.52
N GLY A 16 0.70 6.30 4.68
CA GLY A 16 -0.50 7.04 5.09
C GLY A 16 -1.58 6.15 5.73
N THR A 17 -1.49 4.83 5.63
CA THR A 17 -2.45 3.88 6.21
C THR A 17 -1.88 3.15 7.43
N LEU A 18 -0.77 2.44 7.28
CA LEU A 18 -0.08 1.76 8.39
C LEU A 18 0.97 2.66 9.05
N LEU A 19 1.69 3.44 8.25
CA LEU A 19 2.80 4.25 8.72
C LEU A 19 3.13 5.41 7.77
N LEU A 20 3.95 6.33 8.26
CA LEU A 20 4.64 7.36 7.47
C LEU A 20 6.14 7.30 7.74
N THR A 21 6.94 7.45 6.70
CA THR A 21 8.42 7.41 6.75
C THR A 21 9.09 8.79 6.68
N ALA A 22 8.38 9.85 7.05
CA ALA A 22 8.86 11.25 6.96
C ALA A 22 9.49 11.60 5.60
N GLY A 23 8.89 11.12 4.51
CA GLY A 23 9.31 11.40 3.14
C GLY A 23 10.52 10.60 2.64
N ALA A 24 10.98 9.57 3.36
CA ALA A 24 12.10 8.73 2.93
C ALA A 24 11.90 8.14 1.53
N GLY A 25 10.70 7.63 1.23
CA GLY A 25 10.37 7.08 -0.09
C GLY A 25 10.55 8.11 -1.20
N ARG A 26 10.07 9.35 -1.01
CA ARG A 26 10.23 10.43 -1.99
C ARG A 26 11.70 10.79 -2.20
N ARG A 27 12.46 10.96 -1.12
CA ARG A 27 13.90 11.29 -1.24
C ARG A 27 14.66 10.18 -1.95
N ALA A 28 14.43 8.92 -1.59
CA ALA A 28 15.10 7.78 -2.19
C ALA A 28 14.80 7.62 -3.69
N ILE A 29 13.54 7.79 -4.13
CA ILE A 29 13.18 7.64 -5.55
C ILE A 29 13.69 8.82 -6.39
N THR A 30 13.68 10.04 -5.83
CA THR A 30 14.27 11.22 -6.49
C THR A 30 15.78 11.04 -6.66
N GLU A 31 16.48 10.57 -5.63
CA GLU A 31 17.90 10.25 -5.69
C GLU A 31 18.19 9.10 -6.66
N ALA A 32 17.31 8.08 -6.72
CA ALA A 32 17.46 6.97 -7.68
C ALA A 32 17.41 7.44 -9.14
N LEU A 33 16.70 8.53 -9.41
CA LEU A 33 16.56 9.13 -10.73
C LEU A 33 17.60 10.21 -11.06
N SER A 34 18.41 10.66 -10.09
CA SER A 34 19.37 11.75 -10.29
C SER A 34 20.38 11.50 -11.42
N ASP A 35 20.74 10.24 -11.68
CA ASP A 35 21.66 9.88 -12.78
C ASP A 35 20.93 9.67 -14.11
N GLU A 36 19.61 9.71 -14.11
CA GLU A 36 18.79 9.44 -15.29
C GLU A 36 18.18 10.72 -15.88
N VAL A 37 18.22 11.83 -15.15
CA VAL A 37 17.59 13.11 -15.53
C VAL A 37 18.49 14.28 -15.14
N ASP A 38 18.51 15.32 -15.98
CA ASP A 38 19.39 16.49 -15.79
C ASP A 38 18.91 17.42 -14.66
N ASP A 39 17.60 17.49 -14.40
CA ASP A 39 17.02 18.35 -13.36
C ASP A 39 16.03 17.58 -12.47
N PRO A 40 16.49 17.00 -11.35
CA PRO A 40 15.60 16.36 -10.37
C PRO A 40 14.62 17.32 -9.69
N ALA A 41 14.86 18.64 -9.70
CA ALA A 41 13.95 19.62 -9.12
C ALA A 41 12.61 19.69 -9.87
N ALA A 42 12.57 19.28 -11.14
CA ALA A 42 11.35 19.17 -11.93
C ALA A 42 10.30 18.22 -11.29
N PHE A 43 10.71 17.36 -10.34
CA PHE A 43 9.85 16.39 -9.69
C PHE A 43 9.14 16.89 -8.42
N ALA A 44 9.43 18.11 -7.98
CA ALA A 44 8.89 18.63 -6.71
C ALA A 44 7.36 18.67 -6.65
N GLY A 45 6.69 18.87 -7.80
CA GLY A 45 5.22 18.95 -7.89
C GLY A 45 4.51 17.62 -8.13
N ILE A 46 5.22 16.50 -8.28
CA ILE A 46 4.60 15.22 -8.59
C ILE A 46 3.95 14.62 -7.34
N ARG A 47 2.69 14.26 -7.45
CA ARG A 47 1.99 13.48 -6.39
C ARG A 47 2.31 12.01 -6.54
N PHE A 48 2.64 11.35 -5.43
CA PHE A 48 2.93 9.92 -5.36
C PHE A 48 1.74 9.10 -4.85
N ASP A 49 0.79 9.80 -4.21
CA ASP A 49 -0.36 9.19 -3.52
C ASP A 49 -1.12 8.22 -4.44
N GLY A 50 -1.32 7.00 -3.98
CA GLY A 50 -2.07 5.97 -4.68
C GLY A 50 -1.40 5.36 -5.91
N LYS A 51 -0.20 5.79 -6.28
CA LYS A 51 0.56 5.26 -7.42
C LYS A 51 1.47 4.10 -7.00
N THR A 52 1.91 3.32 -8.00
CA THR A 52 2.96 2.32 -7.77
C THR A 52 4.34 2.93 -7.97
N ASP A 53 5.37 2.40 -7.30
CA ASP A 53 6.75 2.88 -7.48
C ASP A 53 7.19 2.85 -8.96
N PRO A 54 6.94 1.77 -9.76
CA PRO A 54 7.24 1.78 -11.19
C PRO A 54 6.46 2.83 -11.98
N GLN A 55 5.19 3.11 -11.63
CA GLN A 55 4.41 4.18 -12.26
C GLN A 55 5.05 5.54 -11.99
N ILE A 56 5.46 5.81 -10.76
CA ILE A 56 6.14 7.06 -10.38
C ILE A 56 7.41 7.22 -11.21
N VAL A 57 8.24 6.19 -11.31
CA VAL A 57 9.48 6.22 -12.10
C VAL A 57 9.20 6.55 -13.57
N VAL A 58 8.21 5.89 -14.20
CA VAL A 58 7.82 6.15 -15.60
C VAL A 58 7.34 7.58 -15.79
N GLU A 59 6.48 8.09 -14.89
CA GLU A 59 5.99 9.46 -14.98
C GLU A 59 7.12 10.50 -14.82
N MET A 60 8.05 10.27 -13.89
CA MET A 60 9.19 11.15 -13.68
C MET A 60 10.14 11.16 -14.91
N LEU A 61 10.41 10.00 -15.51
CA LEU A 61 11.19 9.91 -16.75
C LEU A 61 10.46 10.61 -17.91
N ALA A 62 9.15 10.45 -18.03
CA ALA A 62 8.36 11.11 -19.07
C ALA A 62 8.40 12.65 -18.95
N LEU A 63 8.34 13.18 -17.73
CA LEU A 63 8.49 14.63 -17.48
C LEU A 63 9.88 15.17 -17.86
N ALA A 64 10.91 14.33 -17.76
CA ALA A 64 12.25 14.63 -18.25
C ALA A 64 12.41 14.43 -19.77
N GLY A 65 11.32 14.25 -20.51
CA GLY A 65 11.34 14.03 -21.96
C GLY A 65 11.78 12.63 -22.40
N GLN A 66 11.77 11.67 -21.46
CA GLN A 66 12.28 10.32 -21.68
C GLN A 66 11.14 9.30 -21.50
N ALA A 67 10.40 9.02 -22.58
CA ALA A 67 9.31 8.06 -22.55
C ALA A 67 9.81 6.62 -22.35
N GLU A 68 9.32 5.95 -21.32
CA GLU A 68 9.66 4.57 -20.96
C GLU A 68 8.40 3.75 -20.69
N THR A 69 8.54 2.43 -20.75
CA THR A 69 7.50 1.49 -20.32
C THR A 69 7.86 0.91 -18.95
N HIS A 70 6.84 0.52 -18.19
CA HIS A 70 7.03 -0.11 -16.87
C HIS A 70 7.90 -1.38 -16.89
N GLN A 71 8.01 -2.02 -18.06
CA GLN A 71 8.79 -3.25 -18.25
C GLN A 71 10.20 -2.98 -18.78
N SER A 72 10.59 -1.71 -19.03
CA SER A 72 11.93 -1.39 -19.53
C SER A 72 13.01 -1.75 -18.51
N GLU A 73 14.20 -2.12 -18.99
CA GLU A 73 15.33 -2.41 -18.10
C GLU A 73 15.78 -1.17 -17.33
N ARG A 74 15.57 -0.01 -17.92
CA ARG A 74 15.86 1.28 -17.28
C ARG A 74 14.98 1.48 -16.04
N VAL A 75 13.67 1.31 -16.16
CA VAL A 75 12.75 1.41 -15.02
C VAL A 75 13.10 0.39 -13.94
N ARG A 76 13.39 -0.87 -14.33
CA ARG A 76 13.83 -1.89 -13.38
C ARG A 76 15.13 -1.53 -12.66
N ARG A 77 16.10 -0.93 -13.36
CA ARG A 77 17.36 -0.46 -12.76
C ARG A 77 17.12 0.65 -11.75
N VAL A 78 16.30 1.65 -12.09
CA VAL A 78 15.92 2.73 -11.16
C VAL A 78 15.19 2.17 -9.93
N CYS A 79 14.25 1.27 -10.12
CA CYS A 79 13.53 0.63 -9.02
C CYS A 79 14.47 -0.15 -8.08
N ARG A 80 15.45 -0.89 -8.61
CA ARG A 80 16.45 -1.58 -7.76
C ARG A 80 17.31 -0.58 -6.98
N ARG A 81 17.77 0.50 -7.64
CA ARG A 81 18.53 1.57 -6.97
C ARG A 81 17.70 2.24 -5.88
N TYR A 82 16.44 2.54 -6.17
CA TYR A 82 15.50 3.11 -5.20
C TYR A 82 15.41 2.27 -3.93
N VAL A 83 15.25 0.95 -4.02
CA VAL A 83 15.16 0.07 -2.84
C VAL A 83 16.43 0.16 -1.99
N GLY A 84 17.61 0.18 -2.61
CA GLY A 84 18.88 0.35 -1.89
C GLY A 84 18.98 1.69 -1.17
N LEU A 85 18.58 2.78 -1.85
CA LEU A 85 18.59 4.13 -1.27
C LEU A 85 17.52 4.27 -0.18
N LEU A 86 16.36 3.64 -0.33
CA LEU A 86 15.32 3.62 0.69
C LEU A 86 15.82 2.97 1.98
N ALA A 87 16.57 1.87 1.90
CA ALA A 87 17.16 1.24 3.07
C ALA A 87 18.07 2.23 3.83
N LEU A 88 18.94 2.94 3.11
CA LEU A 88 19.82 3.95 3.70
C LEU A 88 19.05 5.14 4.27
N GLU A 89 18.01 5.61 3.58
CA GLU A 89 17.17 6.70 4.06
C GLU A 89 16.43 6.34 5.36
N LEU A 90 15.94 5.12 5.48
CA LEU A 90 15.22 4.65 6.67
C LEU A 90 16.14 4.48 7.90
N GLU A 91 17.44 4.26 7.70
CA GLU A 91 18.45 4.17 8.75
C GLU A 91 18.98 5.53 9.24
N ARG A 92 18.68 6.62 8.52
CA ARG A 92 19.14 7.96 8.91
C ARG A 92 18.57 8.38 10.26
N PRO A 93 19.36 8.93 11.18
CA PRO A 93 18.89 9.42 12.48
C PRO A 93 17.79 10.50 12.38
N THR A 94 17.74 11.21 11.25
CA THR A 94 16.75 12.26 10.96
C THR A 94 15.44 11.72 10.39
N THR A 95 15.42 10.46 9.94
CA THR A 95 14.21 9.82 9.40
C THR A 95 13.47 9.12 10.55
N ARG A 96 12.25 9.58 10.81
CA ARG A 96 11.36 8.93 11.77
C ARG A 96 10.23 8.23 11.03
N THR A 97 10.14 6.92 11.21
CA THR A 97 8.95 6.16 10.83
C THR A 97 7.96 6.24 11.98
N THR A 98 6.73 6.64 11.68
CA THR A 98 5.65 6.78 12.65
C THR A 98 4.49 5.87 12.25
N LEU A 99 4.03 5.02 13.16
CA LEU A 99 2.80 4.25 12.96
C LEU A 99 1.59 5.17 13.01
N MET A 100 0.61 4.89 12.16
CA MET A 100 -0.66 5.59 12.24
C MET A 100 -1.43 5.18 13.50
N PRO A 101 -2.27 6.10 14.05
CA PRO A 101 -3.03 5.82 15.27
C PRO A 101 -3.90 4.56 15.10
N GLY A 102 -3.92 3.69 16.12
CA GLY A 102 -4.73 2.48 16.16
C GLY A 102 -4.20 1.28 15.38
N VAL A 103 -3.15 1.40 14.57
CA VAL A 103 -2.63 0.31 13.71
C VAL A 103 -2.25 -0.94 14.53
N GLY A 104 -1.45 -0.78 15.58
CA GLY A 104 -1.01 -1.93 16.40
C GLY A 104 -2.19 -2.72 16.98
N PRO A 105 -3.06 -2.08 17.77
CA PRO A 105 -4.27 -2.73 18.34
C PRO A 105 -5.17 -3.37 17.28
N LEU A 106 -5.41 -2.70 16.15
CA LEU A 106 -6.25 -3.26 15.08
C LEU A 106 -5.64 -4.52 14.46
N LEU A 107 -4.35 -4.50 14.14
CA LEU A 107 -3.66 -5.67 13.59
C LEU A 107 -3.72 -6.85 14.58
N ASP A 108 -3.46 -6.61 15.87
CA ASP A 108 -3.52 -7.65 16.92
C ASP A 108 -4.94 -8.23 17.03
N ARG A 109 -5.95 -7.39 16.95
CA ARG A 109 -7.35 -7.80 17.04
C ARG A 109 -7.80 -8.61 15.82
N LEU A 110 -7.40 -8.20 14.63
CA LEU A 110 -7.68 -8.91 13.37
C LEU A 110 -7.01 -10.29 13.32
N GLU A 111 -5.77 -10.42 13.78
CA GLU A 111 -5.07 -11.72 13.86
C GLU A 111 -5.75 -12.70 14.79
N GLN A 112 -6.38 -12.20 15.87
CA GLN A 112 -7.16 -13.01 16.82
C GLN A 112 -8.58 -13.31 16.32
N THR A 113 -9.04 -12.67 15.24
CA THR A 113 -10.39 -12.86 14.71
C THR A 113 -10.44 -14.09 13.80
N PRO A 114 -11.22 -15.13 14.15
CA PRO A 114 -11.33 -16.34 13.34
C PRO A 114 -11.81 -16.03 11.91
N GLY A 115 -11.18 -16.64 10.92
CA GLY A 115 -11.57 -16.49 9.52
C GLY A 115 -11.04 -15.25 8.82
N VAL A 116 -10.24 -14.40 9.49
CA VAL A 116 -9.59 -13.24 8.89
C VAL A 116 -8.20 -13.60 8.39
N LEU A 117 -7.89 -13.24 7.15
CA LEU A 117 -6.56 -13.34 6.53
C LEU A 117 -6.03 -11.94 6.25
N LEU A 118 -4.87 -11.60 6.82
CA LEU A 118 -4.21 -10.32 6.58
C LEU A 118 -3.29 -10.37 5.37
N GLY A 119 -3.35 -9.33 4.55
CA GLY A 119 -2.47 -9.12 3.41
C GLY A 119 -2.14 -7.65 3.19
N LEU A 120 -1.22 -7.40 2.26
CA LEU A 120 -0.84 -6.06 1.81
C LEU A 120 -1.41 -5.79 0.41
N LEU A 121 -1.77 -4.55 0.16
CA LEU A 121 -2.11 -4.03 -1.17
C LEU A 121 -1.47 -2.65 -1.31
N THR A 122 -0.31 -2.58 -1.93
CA THR A 122 0.46 -1.34 -1.93
C THR A 122 1.14 -1.07 -3.26
N GLY A 123 1.30 0.21 -3.58
CA GLY A 123 2.10 0.65 -4.72
C GLY A 123 3.60 0.44 -4.54
N ASN A 124 4.06 0.17 -3.34
CA ASN A 124 5.47 -0.10 -3.05
C ASN A 124 5.95 -1.37 -3.76
N LEU A 125 7.24 -1.39 -4.14
CA LEU A 125 7.93 -2.64 -4.45
C LEU A 125 7.93 -3.55 -3.21
N ALA A 126 7.91 -4.87 -3.40
CA ALA A 126 7.81 -5.82 -2.29
C ALA A 126 8.92 -5.65 -1.25
N GLU A 127 10.16 -5.44 -1.70
CA GLU A 127 11.32 -5.20 -0.82
C GLU A 127 11.19 -3.85 -0.10
N GLY A 128 10.74 -2.79 -0.80
CA GLY A 128 10.50 -1.47 -0.20
C GLY A 128 9.40 -1.51 0.87
N ALA A 129 8.32 -2.23 0.61
CA ALA A 129 7.25 -2.49 1.57
C ALA A 129 7.78 -3.14 2.86
N ALA A 130 8.60 -4.19 2.72
CA ALA A 130 9.20 -4.88 3.87
C ALA A 130 10.15 -3.97 4.67
N LEU A 131 10.95 -3.13 4.00
CA LEU A 131 11.83 -2.15 4.66
C LEU A 131 11.02 -1.14 5.49
N LYS A 132 9.98 -0.54 4.90
CA LYS A 132 9.10 0.43 5.57
C LYS A 132 8.41 -0.18 6.79
N LEU A 133 7.84 -1.38 6.66
CA LEU A 133 7.19 -2.07 7.77
C LEU A 133 8.17 -2.30 8.94
N ARG A 134 9.36 -2.84 8.66
CA ARG A 134 10.38 -3.07 9.69
C ARG A 134 10.82 -1.77 10.37
N SER A 135 10.99 -0.68 9.61
CA SER A 135 11.37 0.61 10.19
C SER A 135 10.29 1.19 11.12
N GLY A 136 9.01 0.81 10.92
CA GLY A 136 7.89 1.12 11.82
C GLY A 136 7.69 0.10 12.94
N GLY A 137 8.54 -0.93 13.06
CA GLY A 137 8.39 -1.97 14.08
C GLY A 137 7.30 -3.00 13.78
N ILE A 138 6.79 -3.03 12.54
CA ILE A 138 5.83 -4.06 12.11
C ILE A 138 6.60 -5.22 11.46
N ASP A 139 6.40 -6.44 11.98
CA ASP A 139 6.92 -7.64 11.32
C ASP A 139 6.15 -7.89 10.02
N PRO A 140 6.80 -7.88 8.83
CA PRO A 140 6.13 -8.18 7.58
C PRO A 140 5.46 -9.56 7.52
N SER A 141 5.89 -10.52 8.34
CA SER A 141 5.32 -11.88 8.39
C SER A 141 3.87 -11.93 8.92
N ARG A 142 3.40 -10.86 9.55
CA ARG A 142 1.98 -10.68 9.93
C ARG A 142 1.06 -10.72 8.71
N PHE A 143 1.54 -10.29 7.55
CA PHE A 143 0.79 -10.30 6.30
C PHE A 143 1.13 -11.56 5.49
N ARG A 144 0.18 -12.48 5.42
CA ARG A 144 0.36 -13.82 4.83
C ARG A 144 0.53 -13.79 3.31
N LEU A 145 0.13 -12.70 2.68
CA LEU A 145 0.25 -12.43 1.25
C LEU A 145 0.31 -10.92 1.00
N GLY A 146 0.67 -10.52 -0.22
CA GLY A 146 0.58 -9.14 -0.66
C GLY A 146 0.42 -9.05 -2.17
N ALA A 147 -0.02 -7.90 -2.65
CA ALA A 147 0.11 -7.45 -4.03
C ALA A 147 0.79 -6.08 -4.02
N TYR A 148 1.82 -5.94 -4.83
CA TYR A 148 2.81 -4.88 -4.77
C TYR A 148 2.97 -4.17 -6.11
N GLY A 149 3.55 -2.99 -6.11
CA GLY A 149 3.97 -2.30 -7.33
C GLY A 149 4.92 -3.11 -8.22
N SER A 150 5.64 -4.09 -7.64
CA SER A 150 6.44 -5.06 -8.41
C SER A 150 5.59 -6.08 -9.19
N ASP A 151 4.31 -6.26 -8.85
CA ASP A 151 3.42 -7.21 -9.53
C ASP A 151 2.69 -6.58 -10.71
N ALA A 152 2.35 -5.30 -10.62
CA ALA A 152 1.66 -4.56 -11.67
C ALA A 152 1.93 -3.05 -11.55
N ALA A 153 2.03 -2.39 -12.70
CA ALA A 153 2.28 -0.96 -12.78
C ALA A 153 1.06 -0.11 -12.34
N HIS A 154 -0.15 -0.62 -12.54
CA HIS A 154 -1.37 0.10 -12.23
C HIS A 154 -2.09 -0.51 -11.03
N ARG A 155 -2.42 0.33 -10.04
CA ARG A 155 -3.05 -0.09 -8.78
C ARG A 155 -4.31 -0.95 -8.96
N PRO A 156 -5.25 -0.69 -9.89
CA PRO A 156 -6.44 -1.55 -10.09
C PRO A 156 -6.14 -3.01 -10.49
N ALA A 157 -4.92 -3.31 -10.95
CA ALA A 157 -4.52 -4.69 -11.25
C ALA A 157 -4.08 -5.48 -10.00
N LEU A 158 -3.82 -4.80 -8.86
CA LEU A 158 -3.32 -5.45 -7.64
C LEU A 158 -4.38 -6.26 -6.89
N PRO A 159 -5.63 -5.81 -6.68
CA PRO A 159 -6.63 -6.59 -5.95
C PRO A 159 -6.92 -7.98 -6.53
N PRO A 160 -7.06 -8.17 -7.86
CA PRO A 160 -7.20 -9.51 -8.43
C PRO A 160 -5.98 -10.41 -8.18
N ILE A 161 -4.77 -9.84 -8.12
CA ILE A 161 -3.54 -10.59 -7.81
C ILE A 161 -3.56 -11.06 -6.35
N ALA A 162 -3.89 -10.16 -5.41
CA ALA A 162 -4.03 -10.51 -4.00
C ALA A 162 -5.10 -11.59 -3.78
N ALA A 163 -6.27 -11.45 -4.42
CA ALA A 163 -7.35 -12.42 -4.33
C ALA A 163 -6.93 -13.80 -4.84
N ARG A 164 -6.25 -13.90 -5.99
CA ARG A 164 -5.69 -15.18 -6.49
C ARG A 164 -4.66 -15.76 -5.52
N ARG A 165 -3.79 -14.95 -4.92
CA ARG A 165 -2.84 -15.41 -3.90
C ARG A 165 -3.52 -15.96 -2.65
N ALA A 166 -4.71 -15.45 -2.31
CA ALA A 166 -5.50 -15.92 -1.17
C ALA A 166 -6.21 -17.27 -1.42
N GLU A 167 -6.34 -17.73 -2.67
CA GLU A 167 -7.07 -18.94 -3.05
C GLU A 167 -6.69 -20.17 -2.22
N ARG A 168 -5.40 -20.35 -1.92
CA ARG A 168 -4.91 -21.51 -1.13
C ARG A 168 -5.47 -21.58 0.29
N TRP A 169 -5.95 -20.45 0.85
CA TRP A 169 -6.55 -20.41 2.19
C TRP A 169 -8.07 -20.46 2.15
N PHE A 170 -8.68 -19.88 1.10
CA PHE A 170 -10.13 -19.86 0.92
C PHE A 170 -10.67 -21.10 0.21
N GLY A 171 -9.83 -21.87 -0.48
CA GLY A 171 -10.24 -22.96 -1.37
C GLY A 171 -10.86 -22.51 -2.69
N ARG A 172 -11.00 -21.20 -2.89
CA ARG A 172 -11.43 -20.50 -4.11
C ARG A 172 -10.88 -19.06 -4.09
N VAL A 173 -10.96 -18.37 -5.20
CA VAL A 173 -10.60 -16.95 -5.23
C VAL A 173 -11.69 -16.13 -4.52
N PRO A 174 -11.37 -15.41 -3.41
CA PRO A 174 -12.33 -14.55 -2.74
C PRO A 174 -12.68 -13.34 -3.61
N THR A 175 -13.93 -12.90 -3.54
CA THR A 175 -14.45 -11.75 -4.30
C THR A 175 -15.53 -11.00 -3.52
N GLY A 176 -15.89 -9.83 -4.02
CA GLY A 176 -16.97 -9.05 -3.41
C GLY A 176 -16.63 -8.64 -1.98
N PRO A 177 -17.63 -8.66 -1.09
CA PRO A 177 -17.47 -8.20 0.29
C PRO A 177 -16.53 -9.08 1.14
N GLU A 178 -16.07 -10.22 0.64
CA GLU A 178 -15.06 -11.03 1.32
C GLU A 178 -13.68 -10.37 1.30
N VAL A 179 -13.45 -9.45 0.35
CA VAL A 179 -12.21 -8.68 0.23
C VAL A 179 -12.47 -7.26 0.72
N VAL A 180 -11.69 -6.83 1.70
CA VAL A 180 -11.71 -5.47 2.26
C VAL A 180 -10.36 -4.83 2.04
N ILE A 181 -10.35 -3.65 1.43
CA ILE A 181 -9.14 -2.86 1.20
C ILE A 181 -9.17 -1.68 2.16
N ILE A 182 -8.09 -1.49 2.91
CA ILE A 182 -7.92 -0.38 3.84
C ILE A 182 -6.83 0.54 3.31
N GLY A 183 -7.17 1.82 3.10
CA GLY A 183 -6.24 2.79 2.53
C GLY A 183 -6.66 4.23 2.80
N ASP A 184 -5.75 5.17 2.52
CA ASP A 184 -5.91 6.59 2.81
C ASP A 184 -6.13 7.46 1.56
N THR A 185 -6.24 6.84 0.37
CA THR A 185 -6.36 7.58 -0.89
C THR A 185 -7.61 7.19 -1.69
N PRO A 186 -8.10 8.07 -2.60
CA PRO A 186 -9.13 7.70 -3.58
C PRO A 186 -8.74 6.48 -4.43
N ALA A 187 -7.45 6.28 -4.70
CA ALA A 187 -6.97 5.12 -5.45
C ALA A 187 -7.21 3.80 -4.69
N ASP A 188 -7.11 3.80 -3.35
CA ASP A 188 -7.44 2.64 -2.51
C ASP A 188 -8.92 2.31 -2.57
N ILE A 189 -9.76 3.34 -2.51
CA ILE A 189 -11.20 3.18 -2.54
C ILE A 189 -11.66 2.55 -3.87
N HIS A 190 -11.07 2.99 -4.98
CA HIS A 190 -11.53 2.58 -6.32
C HIS A 190 -10.84 1.34 -6.89
N CYS A 191 -9.62 1.00 -6.43
CA CYS A 191 -8.84 -0.07 -7.05
C CYS A 191 -9.51 -1.45 -6.98
N GLY A 192 -10.33 -1.69 -5.95
CA GLY A 192 -11.03 -2.95 -5.73
C GLY A 192 -12.32 -3.14 -6.55
N SER A 193 -12.77 -2.14 -7.32
CA SER A 193 -14.05 -2.18 -8.05
C SER A 193 -14.17 -3.35 -9.02
N GLY A 194 -13.07 -3.72 -9.70
CA GLY A 194 -13.04 -4.83 -10.65
C GLY A 194 -13.31 -6.22 -10.05
N ILE A 195 -13.22 -6.38 -8.73
CA ILE A 195 -13.58 -7.59 -7.99
C ILE A 195 -14.68 -7.33 -6.96
N SER A 196 -15.34 -6.17 -7.04
CA SER A 196 -16.39 -5.72 -6.11
C SER A 196 -15.96 -5.73 -4.64
N ALA A 197 -14.67 -5.52 -4.36
CA ALA A 197 -14.13 -5.44 -3.00
C ALA A 197 -14.70 -4.22 -2.26
N ARG A 198 -14.83 -4.33 -0.94
CA ARG A 198 -15.17 -3.20 -0.08
C ARG A 198 -13.94 -2.36 0.20
N ALA A 199 -14.13 -1.05 0.35
CA ALA A 199 -13.09 -0.13 0.76
C ALA A 199 -13.43 0.48 2.14
N VAL A 200 -12.48 0.44 3.06
CA VAL A 200 -12.50 1.18 4.32
C VAL A 200 -11.43 2.25 4.21
N ALA A 201 -11.84 3.51 4.22
CA ALA A 201 -10.93 4.64 4.08
C ALA A 201 -10.51 5.21 5.44
N VAL A 202 -9.26 5.66 5.55
CA VAL A 202 -8.71 6.32 6.74
C VAL A 202 -8.07 7.65 6.35
N ALA A 203 -8.40 8.72 7.07
CA ALA A 203 -7.93 10.09 6.76
C ALA A 203 -6.56 10.39 7.42
N THR A 204 -5.67 9.41 7.46
CA THR A 204 -4.35 9.53 8.10
C THR A 204 -3.24 9.96 7.13
N GLY A 205 -3.56 10.01 5.84
CA GLY A 205 -2.65 10.49 4.79
C GLY A 205 -2.92 11.93 4.35
N GLY A 206 -2.92 12.16 3.05
CA GLY A 206 -3.05 13.50 2.44
C GLY A 206 -4.48 13.94 2.12
N PHE A 207 -5.52 13.13 2.45
CA PHE A 207 -6.92 13.41 2.15
C PHE A 207 -7.75 13.50 3.42
N SER A 208 -8.69 14.45 3.46
CA SER A 208 -9.64 14.61 4.56
C SER A 208 -10.74 13.54 4.53
N VAL A 209 -11.43 13.35 5.66
CA VAL A 209 -12.62 12.49 5.77
C VAL A 209 -13.67 12.85 4.71
N ALA A 210 -13.90 14.14 4.46
CA ALA A 210 -14.89 14.60 3.50
C ALA A 210 -14.52 14.24 2.05
N GLU A 211 -13.25 14.40 1.67
CA GLU A 211 -12.75 14.02 0.34
C GLU A 211 -12.83 12.52 0.11
N LEU A 212 -12.45 11.71 1.11
CA LEU A 212 -12.55 10.25 1.03
C LEU A 212 -14.00 9.78 1.00
N ALA A 213 -14.88 10.37 1.81
CA ALA A 213 -16.31 10.04 1.82
C ALA A 213 -16.97 10.30 0.47
N ALA A 214 -16.57 11.38 -0.23
CA ALA A 214 -17.08 11.72 -1.56
C ALA A 214 -16.71 10.65 -2.63
N CYS A 215 -15.71 9.81 -2.37
CA CYS A 215 -15.33 8.68 -3.24
C CYS A 215 -16.21 7.44 -3.03
N GLY A 216 -17.12 7.42 -2.06
CA GLY A 216 -18.06 6.34 -1.82
C GLY A 216 -17.47 5.04 -1.26
N PRO A 217 -16.55 5.07 -0.27
CA PRO A 217 -16.08 3.88 0.39
C PRO A 217 -17.21 3.25 1.24
N HIS A 218 -17.00 1.99 1.67
CA HIS A 218 -17.92 1.30 2.56
C HIS A 218 -17.97 1.96 3.96
N ALA A 219 -16.83 2.43 4.46
CA ALA A 219 -16.71 3.21 5.68
C ALA A 219 -15.52 4.17 5.58
N VAL A 220 -15.58 5.27 6.36
CA VAL A 220 -14.49 6.27 6.48
C VAL A 220 -14.25 6.54 7.96
N PHE A 221 -12.99 6.60 8.35
CA PHE A 221 -12.56 6.93 9.70
C PHE A 221 -11.49 8.04 9.67
N GLU A 222 -11.37 8.80 10.75
CA GLU A 222 -10.26 9.74 10.93
C GLU A 222 -8.93 8.98 11.04
N ASP A 223 -8.94 7.88 11.82
CA ASP A 223 -7.82 6.96 12.01
C ASP A 223 -8.34 5.57 12.43
N LEU A 224 -7.45 4.67 12.84
CA LEU A 224 -7.78 3.30 13.26
C LEU A 224 -7.89 3.13 14.79
N SER A 225 -7.96 4.22 15.58
CA SER A 225 -7.92 4.16 17.04
C SER A 225 -9.16 3.54 17.67
N ASP A 226 -10.34 3.73 17.07
CA ASP A 226 -11.55 3.02 17.48
C ASP A 226 -11.57 1.60 16.89
N THR A 227 -10.72 0.74 17.45
CA THR A 227 -10.47 -0.62 16.97
C THR A 227 -11.75 -1.43 16.78
N GLU A 228 -12.72 -1.34 17.70
CA GLU A 228 -13.94 -2.16 17.62
C GLU A 228 -14.88 -1.65 16.52
N LEU A 229 -15.01 -0.34 16.34
CA LEU A 229 -15.83 0.24 15.27
C LEU A 229 -15.23 -0.07 13.88
N VAL A 230 -13.89 0.04 13.75
CA VAL A 230 -13.20 -0.32 12.51
C VAL A 230 -13.33 -1.82 12.22
N LEU A 231 -13.16 -2.67 13.24
CA LEU A 231 -13.33 -4.12 13.12
C LEU A 231 -14.76 -4.48 12.65
N GLU A 232 -15.77 -3.84 13.23
CA GLU A 232 -17.16 -4.03 12.80
C GLU A 232 -17.36 -3.68 11.32
N ALA A 233 -16.81 -2.55 10.86
CA ALA A 233 -16.89 -2.15 9.45
C ALA A 233 -16.17 -3.13 8.51
N ILE A 234 -15.08 -3.75 8.96
CA ILE A 234 -14.34 -4.76 8.20
C ILE A 234 -15.13 -6.08 8.11
N LEU A 235 -15.83 -6.48 9.19
CA LEU A 235 -16.47 -7.80 9.28
C LEU A 235 -17.89 -7.84 8.72
N ARG A 236 -18.62 -6.75 8.73
CA ARG A 236 -19.96 -6.64 8.11
C ARG A 236 -19.90 -6.77 6.60
#